data_56716392842efba4e6fca099174f4999
#
_entry.id   56716392842efba4e6fca099174f4999
#
_cell.length_a   1.000
_cell.length_b   1.000
_cell.length_c   1.000
_cell.angle_alpha   90.00
_cell.angle_beta   90.00
_cell.angle_gamma   90.00
#
_symmetry.space_group_name_H-M   'P 1'
#
loop_
_entity.id
_entity.type
_entity.pdbx_description
1 polymer ?
#
loop_
_entity_poly.entity_id
_entity_poly.type
_entity_poly.pdbx_seq_one_letter_code
_entity_poly.pdbx_strand_id
1 'polypeptide(L)'
;MAALTSTLVDICSAGAGRVWLEHCLALPKWAQMAQYRTRYAALQSTLDEVNRRLEEAQDCQLCVLTPDAIRSLQTRWPDRIDALGSLGQAETGWVSLAGDGRFYDVASGQALRQTLMSLDVLLVPDLQQSSGGRHLQRVLDQLAIPASDMPAVQSYAGGAQAVAALSAHASQRVMACAQSTEVQAASHAHYLGPFPAPHGLFTEYAVAAVRPHSDNHDPEAQTAWTVACDLARYLCSPSQQARRQALGFAEVP
;
A
#
# COMPACT_ATOMS: atom_id res chain seq x y z
N MET A 1 30.07 26.32 13.91
CA MET A 1 29.24 25.16 13.58
C MET A 1 28.13 25.68 12.68
N ALA A 2 28.22 25.45 11.37
CA ALA A 2 27.12 25.76 10.47
C ALA A 2 25.96 24.84 10.84
N ALA A 3 24.76 25.42 11.03
CA ALA A 3 23.54 24.63 11.16
C ALA A 3 23.42 23.81 9.87
N LEU A 4 23.46 22.50 9.98
CA LEU A 4 23.06 21.61 8.91
C LEU A 4 21.58 21.93 8.65
N THR A 5 21.29 22.73 7.64
CA THR A 5 19.93 22.85 7.10
C THR A 5 19.56 21.45 6.64
N SER A 6 18.71 20.77 7.40
CA SER A 6 18.33 19.39 7.06
C SER A 6 17.41 19.45 5.84
N THR A 7 17.90 18.96 4.71
CA THR A 7 17.12 18.78 3.47
C THR A 7 15.80 18.09 3.81
N LEU A 8 14.67 18.63 3.37
CA LEU A 8 13.35 18.03 3.52
C LEU A 8 12.94 17.32 2.24
N VAL A 9 12.56 16.05 2.33
CA VAL A 9 12.06 15.24 1.22
C VAL A 9 10.59 14.90 1.47
N ASP A 10 9.70 15.39 0.62
CA ASP A 10 8.28 15.07 0.63
C ASP A 10 7.99 13.82 -0.19
N ILE A 11 7.27 12.87 0.42
CA ILE A 11 6.93 11.57 -0.17
C ILE A 11 5.41 11.38 -0.15
N CYS A 12 4.82 11.06 -1.31
CA CYS A 12 3.44 10.64 -1.44
C CYS A 12 3.38 9.15 -1.79
N SER A 13 2.78 8.32 -0.96
CA SER A 13 2.77 6.88 -1.14
C SER A 13 1.37 6.29 -1.02
N ALA A 14 1.04 5.36 -1.93
CA ALA A 14 -0.05 4.42 -1.68
C ALA A 14 0.20 3.65 -0.37
N GLY A 15 -0.87 3.29 0.33
CA GLY A 15 -0.80 2.65 1.65
C GLY A 15 0.07 1.40 1.70
N ALA A 16 0.06 0.60 0.62
CA ALA A 16 0.90 -0.59 0.48
C ALA A 16 2.41 -0.34 0.59
N GLY A 17 2.88 0.86 0.18
CA GLY A 17 4.30 1.23 0.28
C GLY A 17 4.76 1.58 1.69
N ARG A 18 3.83 1.79 2.63
CA ARG A 18 4.09 2.35 3.95
C ARG A 18 5.14 1.58 4.74
N VAL A 19 4.92 0.29 4.93
CA VAL A 19 5.79 -0.55 5.79
C VAL A 19 7.22 -0.56 5.29
N TRP A 20 7.40 -0.71 3.97
CA TRP A 20 8.73 -0.70 3.36
C TRP A 20 9.40 0.66 3.45
N LEU A 21 8.67 1.74 3.18
CA LEU A 21 9.19 3.10 3.33
C LEU A 21 9.60 3.38 4.78
N GLU A 22 8.74 3.15 5.76
CA GLU A 22 9.03 3.39 7.18
C GLU A 22 10.25 2.57 7.65
N HIS A 23 10.34 1.30 7.21
CA HIS A 23 11.51 0.46 7.49
C HIS A 23 12.81 1.09 6.94
N CYS A 24 12.79 1.54 5.70
CA CYS A 24 13.99 2.13 5.09
C CYS A 24 14.35 3.48 5.71
N LEU A 25 13.37 4.36 5.93
CA LEU A 25 13.61 5.68 6.50
C LEU A 25 14.14 5.65 7.93
N ALA A 26 13.86 4.58 8.68
CA ALA A 26 14.42 4.34 10.00
C ALA A 26 15.90 3.91 9.99
N LEU A 27 16.45 3.53 8.84
CA LEU A 27 17.87 3.16 8.75
C LEU A 27 18.77 4.39 8.95
N PRO A 28 19.87 4.28 9.73
CA PRO A 28 20.74 5.42 10.04
C PRO A 28 21.23 6.19 8.81
N LYS A 29 21.50 5.50 7.71
CA LYS A 29 21.91 6.12 6.45
C LYS A 29 20.89 7.18 5.99
N TRP A 30 19.60 6.84 5.94
CA TRP A 30 18.58 7.73 5.43
C TRP A 30 18.21 8.80 6.47
N ALA A 31 18.06 8.41 7.75
CA ALA A 31 17.76 9.35 8.82
C ALA A 31 18.79 10.48 8.97
N GLN A 32 20.05 10.24 8.55
CA GLN A 32 21.13 11.25 8.58
C GLN A 32 21.21 12.11 7.32
N MET A 33 20.65 11.65 6.19
CA MET A 33 20.72 12.35 4.90
C MET A 33 19.72 13.49 4.77
N ALA A 34 18.50 13.29 5.30
CA ALA A 34 17.41 14.25 5.16
C ALA A 34 16.35 14.06 6.25
N GLN A 35 15.45 15.04 6.37
CA GLN A 35 14.16 14.86 7.01
C GLN A 35 13.14 14.40 5.97
N TYR A 36 12.21 13.54 6.36
CA TYR A 36 11.20 13.00 5.46
C TYR A 36 9.81 13.33 5.96
N ARG A 37 8.99 13.87 5.08
CA ARG A 37 7.57 14.08 5.32
C ARG A 37 6.77 13.14 4.42
N THR A 38 6.20 12.09 5.00
CA THR A 38 5.49 11.06 4.28
C THR A 38 3.97 11.24 4.40
N ARG A 39 3.26 11.02 3.29
CA ARG A 39 1.80 10.97 3.23
C ARG A 39 1.36 9.66 2.63
N TYR A 40 0.50 8.96 3.37
CA TYR A 40 -0.05 7.66 2.94
C TYR A 40 -1.55 7.78 2.72
N ALA A 41 -2.01 7.32 1.55
CA ALA A 41 -3.42 7.35 1.18
C ALA A 41 -3.79 6.14 0.30
N ALA A 42 -5.08 6.03 -0.05
CA ALA A 42 -5.49 5.11 -1.11
C ALA A 42 -4.82 5.48 -2.44
N LEU A 43 -4.64 4.51 -3.33
CA LEU A 43 -3.91 4.70 -4.60
C LEU A 43 -4.40 5.91 -5.40
N GLN A 44 -5.73 6.02 -5.60
CA GLN A 44 -6.29 7.14 -6.36
C GLN A 44 -6.05 8.48 -5.66
N SER A 45 -6.30 8.55 -4.36
CA SER A 45 -6.05 9.78 -3.57
C SER A 45 -4.57 10.18 -3.58
N THR A 46 -3.65 9.22 -3.61
CA THR A 46 -2.21 9.50 -3.74
C THR A 46 -1.89 10.08 -5.12
N LEU A 47 -2.46 9.51 -6.19
CA LEU A 47 -2.29 10.03 -7.55
C LEU A 47 -2.85 11.45 -7.68
N ASP A 48 -4.03 11.70 -7.13
CA ASP A 48 -4.67 13.02 -7.15
C ASP A 48 -3.83 14.05 -6.37
N GLU A 49 -3.28 13.67 -5.22
CA GLU A 49 -2.42 14.54 -4.41
C GLU A 49 -1.10 14.86 -5.15
N VAL A 50 -0.47 13.90 -5.83
CA VAL A 50 0.73 14.17 -6.64
C VAL A 50 0.41 15.12 -7.78
N ASN A 51 -0.70 14.92 -8.52
CA ASN A 51 -1.12 15.83 -9.57
C ASN A 51 -1.37 17.25 -9.05
N ARG A 52 -2.13 17.39 -7.97
CA ARG A 52 -2.42 18.69 -7.33
C ARG A 52 -1.12 19.42 -6.94
N ARG A 53 -0.16 18.71 -6.33
CA ARG A 53 1.13 19.29 -5.96
C ARG A 53 1.93 19.78 -7.16
N LEU A 54 1.94 19.00 -8.24
CA LEU A 54 2.60 19.39 -9.48
C LEU A 54 1.94 20.62 -10.12
N GLU A 55 0.62 20.73 -10.08
CA GLU A 55 -0.15 21.89 -10.56
C GLU A 55 0.13 23.15 -9.74
N GLU A 56 0.22 23.00 -8.41
CA GLU A 56 0.41 24.11 -7.47
C GLU A 56 1.90 24.42 -7.21
N ALA A 57 2.82 23.81 -7.96
CA ALA A 57 4.28 23.91 -7.77
C ALA A 57 4.73 23.61 -6.33
N GLN A 58 4.01 22.70 -5.64
CA GLN A 58 4.36 22.25 -4.30
C GLN A 58 5.35 21.08 -4.34
N ASP A 59 6.10 20.92 -3.25
CA ASP A 59 7.08 19.85 -3.12
C ASP A 59 6.45 18.46 -3.06
N CYS A 60 7.01 17.56 -3.87
CA CYS A 60 6.85 16.12 -3.82
C CYS A 60 8.05 15.53 -4.56
N GLN A 61 9.04 15.02 -3.86
CA GLN A 61 10.25 14.51 -4.51
C GLN A 61 10.19 13.02 -4.82
N LEU A 62 9.27 12.28 -4.18
CA LEU A 62 9.14 10.85 -4.41
C LEU A 62 7.66 10.41 -4.31
N CYS A 63 7.24 9.54 -5.22
CA CYS A 63 5.94 8.89 -5.11
C CYS A 63 6.03 7.37 -5.26
N VAL A 64 5.13 6.65 -4.56
CA VAL A 64 4.92 5.21 -4.67
C VAL A 64 3.49 4.97 -5.14
N LEU A 65 3.36 4.47 -6.36
CA LEU A 65 2.09 4.26 -7.07
C LEU A 65 2.16 2.97 -7.88
N THR A 66 1.10 2.64 -8.62
CA THR A 66 1.18 1.57 -9.63
C THR A 66 1.94 2.04 -10.86
N PRO A 67 2.54 1.11 -11.67
CA PRO A 67 3.18 1.47 -12.93
C PRO A 67 2.26 2.27 -13.87
N ASP A 68 0.97 1.92 -13.94
CA ASP A 68 -0.01 2.64 -14.77
C ASP A 68 -0.21 4.09 -14.31
N ALA A 69 -0.31 4.30 -12.99
CA ALA A 69 -0.45 5.63 -12.43
C ALA A 69 0.81 6.47 -12.70
N ILE A 70 2.01 5.88 -12.58
CA ILE A 70 3.27 6.56 -12.93
C ILE A 70 3.31 6.90 -14.42
N ARG A 71 2.90 6.00 -15.32
CA ARG A 71 2.80 6.30 -16.77
C ARG A 71 1.83 7.45 -17.05
N SER A 72 0.69 7.49 -16.35
CA SER A 72 -0.25 8.61 -16.45
C SER A 72 0.38 9.94 -16.02
N LEU A 73 1.14 9.94 -14.93
CA LEU A 73 1.91 11.13 -14.51
C LEU A 73 2.96 11.52 -15.54
N GLN A 74 3.71 10.56 -16.10
CA GLN A 74 4.71 10.82 -17.15
C GLN A 74 4.08 11.42 -18.41
N THR A 75 2.89 10.96 -18.80
CA THR A 75 2.16 11.52 -19.95
C THR A 75 1.73 12.97 -19.68
N ARG A 76 1.28 13.26 -18.48
CA ARG A 76 0.84 14.61 -18.09
C ARG A 76 2.00 15.56 -17.79
N TRP A 77 3.08 15.04 -17.23
CA TRP A 77 4.25 15.78 -16.73
C TRP A 77 5.57 15.16 -17.26
N PRO A 78 5.81 15.16 -18.57
CA PRO A 78 6.86 14.34 -19.21
C PRO A 78 8.27 14.61 -18.66
N ASP A 79 8.58 15.86 -18.33
CA ASP A 79 9.91 16.27 -17.87
C ASP A 79 10.07 16.23 -16.33
N ARG A 80 9.01 15.82 -15.62
CA ARG A 80 8.95 15.90 -14.16
C ARG A 80 9.04 14.53 -13.47
N ILE A 81 8.78 13.43 -14.14
CA ILE A 81 8.58 12.11 -13.53
C ILE A 81 9.62 11.11 -14.03
N ASP A 82 10.51 10.72 -13.15
CA ASP A 82 11.52 9.67 -13.38
C ASP A 82 11.04 8.36 -12.74
N ALA A 83 10.55 7.41 -13.53
CA ALA A 83 10.27 6.06 -13.05
C ALA A 83 11.58 5.33 -12.72
N LEU A 84 11.74 4.81 -11.50
CA LEU A 84 13.00 4.28 -11.00
C LEU A 84 13.00 2.77 -10.74
N GLY A 85 11.82 2.14 -10.63
CA GLY A 85 11.72 0.69 -10.53
C GLY A 85 10.50 0.19 -9.78
N SER A 86 10.34 -1.13 -9.77
CA SER A 86 9.27 -1.84 -9.06
C SER A 86 9.67 -2.19 -7.64
N LEU A 87 8.70 -2.13 -6.72
CA LEU A 87 8.81 -2.70 -5.37
C LEU A 87 8.40 -4.17 -5.35
N GLY A 88 7.66 -4.62 -6.35
CA GLY A 88 7.00 -5.92 -6.40
C GLY A 88 5.47 -5.79 -6.34
N GLN A 89 4.81 -6.93 -6.17
CA GLN A 89 3.35 -7.02 -6.09
C GLN A 89 2.89 -7.23 -4.65
N ALA A 90 1.83 -6.54 -4.22
CA ALA A 90 1.09 -6.86 -3.01
C ALA A 90 -0.14 -7.71 -3.37
N GLU A 91 -0.31 -8.84 -2.71
CA GLU A 91 -1.51 -9.67 -2.83
C GLU A 91 -2.61 -9.11 -1.94
N THR A 92 -3.83 -9.04 -2.46
CA THR A 92 -5.01 -8.79 -1.63
C THR A 92 -5.60 -10.12 -1.20
N GLY A 93 -5.93 -10.24 0.08
CA GLY A 93 -6.43 -11.49 0.62
C GLY A 93 -7.08 -11.34 1.99
N TRP A 94 -7.14 -12.46 2.68
CA TRP A 94 -7.90 -12.63 3.91
C TRP A 94 -6.99 -12.55 5.13
N VAL A 95 -7.53 -11.97 6.18
CA VAL A 95 -6.79 -11.67 7.42
C VAL A 95 -7.64 -12.05 8.61
N SER A 96 -7.03 -12.72 9.59
CA SER A 96 -7.64 -12.98 10.89
C SER A 96 -6.86 -12.29 12.01
N LEU A 97 -7.42 -12.33 13.21
CA LEU A 97 -6.70 -11.94 14.41
C LEU A 97 -5.62 -12.99 14.73
N ALA A 98 -4.40 -12.55 14.98
CA ALA A 98 -3.32 -13.46 15.36
C ALA A 98 -3.61 -14.11 16.71
N GLY A 99 -3.48 -15.44 16.76
CA GLY A 99 -3.63 -16.20 18.00
C GLY A 99 -5.08 -16.36 18.49
N ASP A 100 -6.09 -16.10 17.67
CA ASP A 100 -7.51 -16.30 18.03
C ASP A 100 -7.90 -17.78 18.16
N GLY A 101 -7.04 -18.69 17.72
CA GLY A 101 -7.22 -20.15 17.81
C GLY A 101 -8.31 -20.71 16.89
N ARG A 102 -8.92 -19.88 16.04
CA ARG A 102 -9.98 -20.30 15.11
C ARG A 102 -9.39 -20.72 13.78
N PHE A 103 -10.03 -21.68 13.15
CA PHE A 103 -9.68 -22.11 11.81
C PHE A 103 -10.57 -21.41 10.77
N TYR A 104 -9.92 -20.84 9.75
CA TYR A 104 -10.54 -20.21 8.60
C TYR A 104 -9.95 -20.81 7.33
N ASP A 105 -10.74 -21.54 6.54
CA ASP A 105 -10.31 -22.11 5.27
C ASP A 105 -10.65 -21.14 4.14
N VAL A 106 -9.62 -20.64 3.45
CA VAL A 106 -9.72 -19.73 2.32
C VAL A 106 -9.09 -20.29 1.05
N ALA A 107 -8.73 -21.58 1.04
CA ALA A 107 -7.94 -22.21 -0.03
C ALA A 107 -8.71 -22.40 -1.35
N SER A 108 -10.05 -22.41 -1.31
CA SER A 108 -10.90 -22.54 -2.50
C SER A 108 -12.13 -21.65 -2.40
N GLY A 109 -12.79 -21.36 -3.53
CA GLY A 109 -14.03 -20.58 -3.52
C GLY A 109 -15.12 -21.22 -2.65
N GLN A 110 -15.22 -22.55 -2.64
CA GLN A 110 -16.18 -23.26 -1.79
C GLN A 110 -15.84 -23.14 -0.30
N ALA A 111 -14.56 -23.34 0.06
CA ALA A 111 -14.09 -23.21 1.44
C ALA A 111 -14.24 -21.77 1.93
N LEU A 112 -13.86 -20.79 1.11
CA LEU A 112 -14.05 -19.38 1.41
C LEU A 112 -15.52 -19.03 1.64
N ARG A 113 -16.42 -19.52 0.77
CA ARG A 113 -17.87 -19.32 0.95
C ARG A 113 -18.36 -19.84 2.29
N GLN A 114 -17.97 -21.06 2.67
CA GLN A 114 -18.34 -21.66 3.94
C GLN A 114 -17.77 -20.89 5.14
N THR A 115 -16.51 -20.47 5.03
CA THR A 115 -15.86 -19.64 6.04
C THR A 115 -16.60 -18.32 6.23
N LEU A 116 -16.90 -17.59 5.14
CA LEU A 116 -17.63 -16.32 5.20
C LEU A 116 -19.02 -16.47 5.85
N MET A 117 -19.76 -17.51 5.50
CA MET A 117 -21.07 -17.80 6.11
C MET A 117 -20.99 -18.14 7.61
N SER A 118 -19.81 -18.49 8.11
CA SER A 118 -19.59 -18.79 9.53
C SER A 118 -19.12 -17.58 10.35
N LEU A 119 -18.88 -16.43 9.72
CA LEU A 119 -18.43 -15.23 10.40
C LEU A 119 -19.59 -14.47 11.04
N ASP A 120 -19.30 -13.80 12.16
CA ASP A 120 -20.17 -12.77 12.72
C ASP A 120 -19.97 -11.43 12.00
N VAL A 121 -18.69 -11.09 11.69
CA VAL A 121 -18.32 -9.80 11.11
C VAL A 121 -17.25 -9.96 10.03
N LEU A 122 -17.39 -9.20 8.93
CA LEU A 122 -16.42 -9.06 7.86
C LEU A 122 -16.01 -7.58 7.75
N LEU A 123 -14.72 -7.30 7.98
CA LEU A 123 -14.14 -5.96 7.90
C LEU A 123 -13.51 -5.75 6.53
N VAL A 124 -13.95 -4.74 5.80
CA VAL A 124 -13.57 -4.57 4.39
C VAL A 124 -13.09 -3.16 4.09
N PRO A 125 -12.19 -2.99 3.11
CA PRO A 125 -11.95 -1.68 2.52
C PRO A 125 -13.23 -1.20 1.79
N ASP A 126 -13.40 0.10 1.65
CA ASP A 126 -14.57 0.68 0.98
C ASP A 126 -14.85 -0.02 -0.34
N LEU A 127 -16.03 -0.63 -0.42
CA LEU A 127 -16.44 -1.50 -1.53
C LEU A 127 -16.69 -0.71 -2.83
N GLN A 128 -16.87 0.59 -2.76
CA GLN A 128 -17.16 1.45 -3.91
C GLN A 128 -15.95 2.29 -4.34
N GLN A 129 -15.20 2.82 -3.39
CA GLN A 129 -14.14 3.78 -3.67
C GLN A 129 -12.76 3.15 -3.78
N SER A 130 -12.46 2.09 -3.03
CA SER A 130 -11.17 1.41 -3.13
C SER A 130 -11.15 0.36 -4.25
N SER A 131 -10.02 0.19 -4.94
CA SER A 131 -9.84 -0.85 -5.96
C SER A 131 -9.97 -2.25 -5.37
N GLY A 132 -9.37 -2.49 -4.20
CA GLY A 132 -9.48 -3.76 -3.46
C GLY A 132 -10.91 -4.05 -3.03
N GLY A 133 -11.65 -3.03 -2.55
CA GLY A 133 -13.06 -3.17 -2.17
C GLY A 133 -13.96 -3.49 -3.34
N ARG A 134 -13.81 -2.79 -4.49
CA ARG A 134 -14.57 -3.11 -5.71
C ARG A 134 -14.30 -4.54 -6.22
N HIS A 135 -13.05 -5.01 -6.08
CA HIS A 135 -12.72 -6.39 -6.43
C HIS A 135 -13.38 -7.37 -5.45
N LEU A 136 -13.26 -7.11 -4.15
CA LEU A 136 -13.92 -7.92 -3.11
C LEU A 136 -15.43 -8.00 -3.35
N GLN A 137 -16.10 -6.89 -3.68
CA GLN A 137 -17.53 -6.90 -3.98
C GLN A 137 -17.86 -7.91 -5.10
N ARG A 138 -17.08 -7.90 -6.19
CA ARG A 138 -17.25 -8.87 -7.29
C ARG A 138 -17.05 -10.32 -6.84
N VAL A 139 -16.06 -10.55 -5.96
CA VAL A 139 -15.84 -11.90 -5.38
C VAL A 139 -17.04 -12.34 -4.54
N LEU A 140 -17.55 -11.48 -3.69
CA LEU A 140 -18.73 -11.78 -2.85
C LEU A 140 -19.96 -12.07 -3.72
N ASP A 141 -20.18 -11.29 -4.78
CA ASP A 141 -21.28 -11.52 -5.74
C ASP A 141 -21.15 -12.88 -6.43
N GLN A 142 -19.93 -13.28 -6.82
CA GLN A 142 -19.66 -14.57 -7.48
C GLN A 142 -19.78 -15.77 -6.53
N LEU A 143 -19.48 -15.59 -5.25
CA LEU A 143 -19.66 -16.63 -4.23
C LEU A 143 -21.13 -16.90 -3.95
N ALA A 144 -22.04 -16.04 -4.37
CA ALA A 144 -23.50 -16.20 -4.28
C ALA A 144 -23.96 -16.62 -2.86
N ILE A 145 -23.43 -15.94 -1.84
CA ILE A 145 -23.85 -16.17 -0.45
C ILE A 145 -25.26 -15.59 -0.26
N PRO A 146 -26.23 -16.37 0.27
CA PRO A 146 -27.54 -15.83 0.56
C PRO A 146 -27.45 -14.63 1.52
N ALA A 147 -28.28 -13.63 1.33
CA ALA A 147 -28.28 -12.44 2.19
C ALA A 147 -28.52 -12.75 3.67
N SER A 148 -29.27 -13.81 3.96
CA SER A 148 -29.49 -14.31 5.34
C SER A 148 -28.23 -14.86 6.00
N ASP A 149 -27.27 -15.32 5.21
CA ASP A 149 -26.07 -16.02 5.67
C ASP A 149 -24.80 -15.13 5.56
N MET A 150 -24.96 -13.90 5.05
CA MET A 150 -23.88 -12.92 4.99
C MET A 150 -23.55 -12.41 6.39
N PRO A 151 -22.25 -12.35 6.76
CA PRO A 151 -21.84 -11.70 8.00
C PRO A 151 -22.17 -10.20 7.99
N ALA A 152 -22.18 -9.58 9.17
CA ALA A 152 -22.26 -8.13 9.24
C ALA A 152 -21.01 -7.50 8.57
N VAL A 153 -21.21 -6.75 7.49
CA VAL A 153 -20.11 -6.10 6.76
C VAL A 153 -19.86 -4.70 7.30
N GLN A 154 -18.62 -4.43 7.70
CA GLN A 154 -18.18 -3.10 8.14
C GLN A 154 -17.11 -2.57 7.19
N SER A 155 -17.38 -1.40 6.60
CA SER A 155 -16.51 -0.74 5.64
C SER A 155 -15.59 0.29 6.30
N TYR A 156 -14.34 0.32 5.83
CA TYR A 156 -13.27 1.24 6.26
C TYR A 156 -12.67 1.93 5.03
N ALA A 157 -12.02 3.07 5.22
CA ALA A 157 -11.41 3.80 4.10
C ALA A 157 -10.30 3.00 3.37
N GLY A 158 -9.70 1.99 4.02
CA GLY A 158 -8.71 1.10 3.40
C GLY A 158 -8.46 -0.16 4.20
N GLY A 159 -7.69 -1.09 3.62
CA GLY A 159 -7.37 -2.40 4.22
C GLY A 159 -6.63 -2.27 5.55
N ALA A 160 -5.69 -1.35 5.67
CA ALA A 160 -4.95 -1.13 6.92
C ALA A 160 -5.88 -0.76 8.11
N GLN A 161 -6.94 0.02 7.85
CA GLN A 161 -7.93 0.37 8.88
C GLN A 161 -8.85 -0.81 9.20
N ALA A 162 -9.23 -1.61 8.21
CA ALA A 162 -9.97 -2.85 8.41
C ALA A 162 -9.17 -3.83 9.29
N VAL A 163 -7.86 -3.98 9.02
CA VAL A 163 -6.94 -4.80 9.84
C VAL A 163 -6.83 -4.25 11.26
N ALA A 164 -6.66 -2.94 11.43
CA ALA A 164 -6.56 -2.32 12.76
C ALA A 164 -7.82 -2.55 13.61
N ALA A 165 -8.99 -2.65 12.98
CA ALA A 165 -10.26 -2.87 13.66
C ALA A 165 -10.47 -4.32 14.16
N LEU A 166 -9.68 -5.31 13.69
CA LEU A 166 -9.82 -6.73 14.10
C LEU A 166 -9.85 -6.91 15.62
N SER A 167 -8.98 -6.19 16.34
CA SER A 167 -8.89 -6.33 17.81
C SER A 167 -10.16 -5.94 18.56
N ALA A 168 -10.96 -5.03 18.01
CA ALA A 168 -12.24 -4.64 18.60
C ALA A 168 -13.30 -5.74 18.49
N HIS A 169 -13.08 -6.73 17.64
CA HIS A 169 -13.98 -7.86 17.37
C HIS A 169 -13.42 -9.21 17.87
N ALA A 170 -12.47 -9.22 18.81
CA ALA A 170 -11.74 -10.42 19.25
C ALA A 170 -12.66 -11.53 19.83
N SER A 171 -13.82 -11.18 20.39
CA SER A 171 -14.81 -12.15 20.89
C SER A 171 -15.65 -12.81 19.79
N GLN A 172 -15.66 -12.27 18.58
CA GLN A 172 -16.46 -12.68 17.43
C GLN A 172 -15.64 -13.51 16.44
N ARG A 173 -16.32 -14.27 15.57
CA ARG A 173 -15.68 -14.84 14.38
C ARG A 173 -15.54 -13.72 13.33
N VAL A 174 -14.34 -13.17 13.22
CA VAL A 174 -14.08 -12.00 12.39
C VAL A 174 -12.95 -12.25 11.41
N MET A 175 -13.12 -11.77 10.19
CA MET A 175 -12.06 -11.66 9.21
C MET A 175 -12.01 -10.26 8.64
N ALA A 176 -10.86 -9.88 8.12
CA ALA A 176 -10.67 -8.67 7.34
C ALA A 176 -10.16 -9.00 5.93
N CYS A 177 -10.33 -8.04 5.01
CA CYS A 177 -9.72 -8.05 3.70
C CYS A 177 -8.70 -6.91 3.59
N ALA A 178 -7.45 -7.26 3.24
CA ALA A 178 -6.38 -6.27 3.10
C ALA A 178 -5.26 -6.78 2.18
N GLN A 179 -4.35 -5.90 1.83
CA GLN A 179 -3.13 -6.30 1.12
C GLN A 179 -2.10 -6.91 2.08
N SER A 180 -1.33 -7.87 1.60
CA SER A 180 -0.27 -8.55 2.35
C SER A 180 0.68 -7.57 3.06
N THR A 181 1.04 -6.48 2.41
CA THR A 181 1.90 -5.43 2.97
C THR A 181 1.26 -4.67 4.14
N GLU A 182 -0.06 -4.48 4.12
CA GLU A 182 -0.79 -3.82 5.21
C GLU A 182 -0.88 -4.73 6.45
N VAL A 183 -0.96 -6.05 6.23
CA VAL A 183 -1.00 -7.05 7.31
C VAL A 183 0.35 -7.14 8.03
N GLN A 184 1.46 -7.10 7.29
CA GLN A 184 2.81 -7.15 7.89
C GLN A 184 3.12 -5.97 8.82
N ALA A 185 2.37 -4.86 8.69
CA ALA A 185 2.46 -3.73 9.60
C ALA A 185 1.78 -3.97 10.96
N ALA A 186 0.95 -5.01 11.09
CA ALA A 186 0.04 -5.20 12.22
C ALA A 186 0.36 -6.51 12.96
N SER A 187 1.09 -6.42 14.08
CA SER A 187 1.50 -7.59 14.88
C SER A 187 0.34 -8.42 15.44
N HIS A 188 -0.88 -7.84 15.50
CA HIS A 188 -2.09 -8.51 15.95
C HIS A 188 -2.86 -9.21 14.81
N ALA A 189 -2.36 -9.14 13.57
CA ALA A 189 -3.01 -9.71 12.40
C ALA A 189 -2.24 -10.91 11.85
N HIS A 190 -2.96 -11.85 11.26
CA HIS A 190 -2.42 -13.02 10.59
C HIS A 190 -2.97 -13.10 9.16
N TYR A 191 -2.08 -13.12 8.18
CA TYR A 191 -2.45 -13.27 6.78
C TYR A 191 -2.79 -14.73 6.48
N LEU A 192 -4.06 -15.01 6.16
CA LEU A 192 -4.56 -16.35 5.88
C LEU A 192 -4.22 -16.82 4.46
N GLY A 193 -4.07 -15.90 3.53
CA GLY A 193 -3.77 -16.16 2.13
C GLY A 193 -4.53 -15.24 1.17
N PRO A 194 -4.17 -15.27 -0.13
CA PRO A 194 -4.82 -14.48 -1.16
C PRO A 194 -6.25 -14.92 -1.43
N PHE A 195 -6.97 -14.18 -2.25
CA PHE A 195 -8.21 -14.69 -2.83
C PHE A 195 -7.93 -15.98 -3.61
N PRO A 196 -8.72 -17.04 -3.42
CA PRO A 196 -8.53 -18.29 -4.14
C PRO A 196 -8.79 -18.09 -5.65
N ALA A 197 -8.12 -18.92 -6.48
CA ALA A 197 -8.38 -18.90 -7.92
C ALA A 197 -9.87 -19.15 -8.23
N PRO A 198 -10.47 -18.45 -9.21
CA PRO A 198 -9.84 -17.52 -10.16
C PRO A 198 -9.83 -16.05 -9.69
N HIS A 199 -10.06 -15.76 -8.41
CA HIS A 199 -10.35 -14.43 -7.87
C HIS A 199 -9.11 -13.64 -7.41
N GLY A 200 -7.89 -14.14 -7.65
CA GLY A 200 -6.65 -13.48 -7.22
C GLY A 200 -6.59 -12.01 -7.61
N LEU A 201 -6.12 -11.16 -6.70
CA LEU A 201 -5.85 -9.75 -6.94
C LEU A 201 -4.43 -9.41 -6.50
N PHE A 202 -3.61 -9.08 -7.48
CA PHE A 202 -2.24 -8.60 -7.29
C PHE A 202 -2.15 -7.17 -7.77
N THR A 203 -1.50 -6.33 -7.00
CA THR A 203 -1.26 -4.94 -7.37
C THR A 203 0.24 -4.66 -7.34
N GLU A 204 0.83 -4.37 -8.50
CA GLU A 204 2.22 -3.95 -8.59
C GLU A 204 2.36 -2.51 -8.10
N TYR A 205 3.41 -2.26 -7.33
CA TYR A 205 3.81 -0.93 -6.89
C TYR A 205 5.20 -0.59 -7.41
N ALA A 206 5.35 0.64 -7.85
CA ALA A 206 6.59 1.18 -8.37
C ALA A 206 6.90 2.53 -7.73
N VAL A 207 8.14 2.95 -7.86
CA VAL A 207 8.66 4.20 -7.30
C VAL A 207 9.04 5.14 -8.44
N ALA A 208 8.64 6.40 -8.33
CA ALA A 208 9.12 7.45 -9.19
C ALA A 208 9.66 8.63 -8.36
N ALA A 209 10.76 9.23 -8.83
CA ALA A 209 11.21 10.53 -8.36
C ALA A 209 10.53 11.64 -9.16
N VAL A 210 10.24 12.74 -8.49
CA VAL A 210 9.61 13.93 -9.06
C VAL A 210 10.64 15.04 -9.09
N ARG A 211 11.00 15.49 -10.29
CA ARG A 211 11.98 16.57 -10.48
C ARG A 211 11.43 17.92 -10.00
N PRO A 212 12.26 18.81 -9.46
CA PRO A 212 11.88 20.20 -9.24
C PRO A 212 11.43 20.87 -10.54
N HIS A 213 10.67 21.94 -10.44
CA HIS A 213 10.30 22.73 -11.63
C HIS A 213 11.55 23.25 -12.33
N SER A 214 11.57 23.28 -13.68
CA SER A 214 12.73 23.70 -14.49
C SER A 214 13.25 25.10 -14.12
N ASP A 215 12.34 25.97 -13.70
CA ASP A 215 12.66 27.34 -13.31
C ASP A 215 13.13 27.47 -11.84
N ASN A 216 13.04 26.36 -11.09
CA ASN A 216 13.51 26.33 -9.72
C ASN A 216 15.00 25.94 -9.67
N HIS A 217 15.85 26.94 -9.66
CA HIS A 217 17.30 26.80 -9.48
C HIS A 217 17.71 26.71 -7.99
N ASP A 218 16.75 26.44 -7.09
CA ASP A 218 17.03 26.31 -5.66
C ASP A 218 17.91 25.09 -5.39
N PRO A 219 19.13 25.28 -4.85
CA PRO A 219 20.04 24.19 -4.51
C PRO A 219 19.45 23.19 -3.49
N GLU A 220 18.56 23.64 -2.61
CA GLU A 220 17.89 22.76 -1.63
C GLU A 220 16.92 21.83 -2.33
N ALA A 221 16.10 22.33 -3.26
CA ALA A 221 15.20 21.51 -4.07
C ALA A 221 15.96 20.46 -4.90
N GLN A 222 17.09 20.85 -5.48
CA GLN A 222 17.96 19.93 -6.23
C GLN A 222 18.58 18.86 -5.33
N THR A 223 19.00 19.23 -4.12
CA THR A 223 19.53 18.29 -3.12
C THR A 223 18.46 17.32 -2.68
N ALA A 224 17.24 17.79 -2.36
CA ALA A 224 16.11 16.97 -1.97
C ALA A 224 15.73 15.95 -3.07
N TRP A 225 15.72 16.37 -4.34
CA TRP A 225 15.49 15.48 -5.47
C TRP A 225 16.59 14.42 -5.62
N THR A 226 17.86 14.80 -5.45
CA THR A 226 18.98 13.84 -5.50
C THR A 226 18.85 12.77 -4.42
N VAL A 227 18.55 13.17 -3.17
CA VAL A 227 18.29 12.23 -2.07
C VAL A 227 17.10 11.33 -2.38
N ALA A 228 16.01 11.86 -2.95
CA ALA A 228 14.86 11.09 -3.35
C ALA A 228 15.18 10.04 -4.43
N CYS A 229 16.00 10.39 -5.43
CA CYS A 229 16.48 9.46 -6.46
C CYS A 229 17.30 8.32 -5.85
N ASP A 230 18.20 8.62 -4.93
CA ASP A 230 19.04 7.62 -4.27
C ASP A 230 18.20 6.70 -3.36
N LEU A 231 17.24 7.26 -2.62
CA LEU A 231 16.28 6.50 -1.84
C LEU A 231 15.44 5.58 -2.75
N ALA A 232 14.92 6.09 -3.86
CA ALA A 232 14.11 5.31 -4.80
C ALA A 232 14.90 4.13 -5.40
N ARG A 233 16.14 4.34 -5.81
CA ARG A 233 17.03 3.27 -6.28
C ARG A 233 17.27 2.22 -5.20
N TYR A 234 17.47 2.66 -3.96
CA TYR A 234 17.62 1.74 -2.83
C TYR A 234 16.35 0.93 -2.59
N LEU A 235 15.18 1.58 -2.56
CA LEU A 235 13.88 0.92 -2.36
C LEU A 235 13.64 -0.20 -3.39
N CYS A 236 14.03 0.02 -4.66
CA CYS A 236 13.82 -0.91 -5.76
C CYS A 236 15.00 -1.88 -5.96
N SER A 237 16.12 -1.71 -5.25
CA SER A 237 17.34 -2.50 -5.47
C SER A 237 17.08 -4.01 -5.32
N PRO A 238 17.64 -4.84 -6.22
CA PRO A 238 17.59 -6.31 -6.08
C PRO A 238 18.15 -6.80 -4.74
N SER A 239 19.15 -6.12 -4.19
CA SER A 239 19.72 -6.47 -2.88
C SER A 239 18.73 -6.33 -1.71
N GLN A 240 17.62 -5.64 -1.91
CA GLN A 240 16.56 -5.45 -0.91
C GLN A 240 15.35 -6.38 -1.13
N GLN A 241 15.39 -7.23 -2.17
CA GLN A 241 14.28 -8.09 -2.55
C GLN A 241 13.79 -9.00 -1.41
N ALA A 242 14.71 -9.71 -0.74
CA ALA A 242 14.34 -10.58 0.38
C ALA A 242 13.65 -9.80 1.53
N ARG A 243 14.04 -8.55 1.76
CA ARG A 243 13.41 -7.69 2.77
C ARG A 243 12.02 -7.25 2.34
N ARG A 244 11.84 -6.88 1.06
CA ARG A 244 10.51 -6.56 0.52
C ARG A 244 9.58 -7.75 0.60
N GLN A 245 10.06 -8.96 0.27
CA GLN A 245 9.29 -10.20 0.40
C GLN A 245 8.86 -10.46 1.85
N ALA A 246 9.76 -10.28 2.81
CA ALA A 246 9.42 -10.40 4.23
C ALA A 246 8.37 -9.38 4.71
N LEU A 247 8.22 -8.27 3.98
CA LEU A 247 7.22 -7.22 4.23
C LEU A 247 5.99 -7.33 3.32
N GLY A 248 5.80 -8.45 2.64
CA GLY A 248 4.58 -8.78 1.91
C GLY A 248 4.57 -8.41 0.41
N PHE A 249 5.71 -7.96 -0.17
CA PHE A 249 5.83 -7.79 -1.60
C PHE A 249 6.30 -9.08 -2.27
N ALA A 250 5.54 -9.64 -3.19
CA ALA A 250 5.98 -10.73 -4.07
C ALA A 250 6.74 -10.18 -5.29
N GLU A 251 7.51 -11.05 -5.95
CA GLU A 251 8.11 -10.72 -7.24
C GLU A 251 7.05 -10.52 -8.32
N VAL A 252 7.35 -9.63 -9.26
CA VAL A 252 6.59 -9.52 -10.50
C VAL A 252 7.04 -10.67 -11.41
N PRO A 253 6.11 -11.49 -11.92
CA PRO A 253 6.43 -12.63 -12.79
C PRO A 253 7.14 -12.24 -14.09
#